data_909c19bf4d13cf3b2c237209f37ac7cd
#
_entry.id   909c19bf4d13cf3b2c237209f37ac7cd
#
_cell.length_a   1.000
_cell.length_b   1.000
_cell.length_c   1.000
_cell.angle_alpha   90.00
_cell.angle_beta   90.00
_cell.angle_gamma   90.00
#
_symmetry.space_group_name_H-M   'P 1'
#
loop_
_entity.id
_entity.type
_entity.pdbx_description
1 polymer ?
#
loop_
_entity_poly.entity_id
_entity_poly.type
_entity_poly.pdbx_seq_one_letter_code
_entity_poly.pdbx_strand_id
1 'polypeptide(L)'
;MSGRLTAPPSLFVQASPAGGLFGGLLSNPWFYAVFSALALVVGAAVGIWVSPQRRWQAALLAVGGGSLVVSLAFELYDPAVRTIGKWAASGYFLFGVVTFGGLDILIDRLASDRSEERGWGLWASVTTDGVPENMAMGSLLVGNVSGALAFLFALVVTNTSQSMMSGTNMAQNHDRWRTMGAWAVTAVVVGAAVLLGYWLLPPLPELWVGAIRAFAGGAILASLAGEIYPDAYQEAGPYITLATAVGFLGTFLL
;
A
#
# COMPACT_ATOMS: atom_id res chain seq x y z
N MET A 1 14.97 2.19 -49.89
CA MET A 1 13.59 2.56 -49.43
C MET A 1 13.40 1.98 -48.04
N SER A 2 13.72 2.75 -47.03
CA SER A 2 13.59 2.36 -45.62
C SER A 2 12.32 3.06 -45.06
N GLY A 3 11.24 2.31 -45.00
CA GLY A 3 10.02 2.76 -44.32
C GLY A 3 10.22 2.81 -42.80
N ARG A 4 10.31 4.01 -42.24
CA ARG A 4 10.19 4.22 -40.80
C ARG A 4 8.73 3.96 -40.43
N LEU A 5 8.50 2.86 -39.70
CA LEU A 5 7.25 2.68 -38.97
C LEU A 5 7.25 3.69 -37.84
N THR A 6 6.55 4.79 -37.99
CA THR A 6 6.22 5.70 -36.90
C THR A 6 5.23 5.00 -36.00
N ALA A 7 5.64 4.76 -34.74
CA ALA A 7 4.74 4.29 -33.71
C ALA A 7 3.55 5.27 -33.55
N PRO A 8 2.32 4.79 -33.31
CA PRO A 8 1.19 5.67 -33.09
C PRO A 8 1.42 6.48 -31.80
N PRO A 9 0.96 7.75 -31.78
CA PRO A 9 1.08 8.56 -30.57
C PRO A 9 0.29 7.90 -29.44
N SER A 10 0.94 7.78 -28.29
CA SER A 10 0.38 7.27 -27.05
C SER A 10 -1.00 7.87 -26.75
N LEU A 11 -2.03 7.04 -26.75
CA LEU A 11 -3.41 7.36 -26.37
C LEU A 11 -3.57 7.61 -24.83
N PHE A 12 -2.49 7.87 -24.13
CA PHE A 12 -2.60 8.45 -22.80
C PHE A 12 -2.74 9.96 -22.95
N VAL A 13 -3.99 10.39 -23.08
CA VAL A 13 -4.37 11.77 -22.82
C VAL A 13 -3.84 12.12 -21.44
N GLN A 14 -2.80 12.93 -21.40
CA GLN A 14 -2.46 13.69 -20.21
C GLN A 14 -3.68 14.57 -19.92
N ALA A 15 -4.55 14.09 -19.03
CA ALA A 15 -5.56 14.92 -18.43
C ALA A 15 -4.80 16.02 -17.69
N SER A 16 -4.72 17.18 -18.29
CA SER A 16 -4.25 18.40 -17.63
C SER A 16 -5.05 18.54 -16.35
N PRO A 17 -4.45 18.62 -15.17
CA PRO A 17 -5.21 18.80 -13.95
C PRO A 17 -6.03 20.07 -14.10
N ALA A 18 -7.35 19.95 -14.04
CA ALA A 18 -8.27 21.05 -14.11
C ALA A 18 -7.77 22.16 -13.17
N GLY A 19 -7.37 23.30 -13.74
CA GLY A 19 -6.88 24.46 -12.99
C GLY A 19 -7.99 24.99 -12.09
N GLY A 20 -8.01 24.54 -10.84
CA GLY A 20 -8.98 24.89 -9.83
C GLY A 20 -8.50 24.41 -8.47
N LEU A 21 -9.22 24.78 -7.42
CA LEU A 21 -8.99 24.41 -6.01
C LEU A 21 -8.75 22.88 -5.86
N PHE A 22 -9.47 22.06 -6.63
CA PHE A 22 -9.30 20.61 -6.65
C PHE A 22 -7.95 20.15 -7.20
N GLY A 23 -7.41 20.76 -8.26
CA GLY A 23 -6.10 20.39 -8.81
C GLY A 23 -4.97 20.68 -7.81
N GLY A 24 -5.03 21.81 -7.10
CA GLY A 24 -4.09 22.16 -6.05
C GLY A 24 -4.16 21.23 -4.84
N LEU A 25 -5.36 20.74 -4.50
CA LEU A 25 -5.55 19.79 -3.41
C LEU A 25 -4.94 18.41 -3.75
N LEU A 26 -5.23 17.92 -4.95
CA LEU A 26 -4.77 16.60 -5.42
C LEU A 26 -3.27 16.53 -5.70
N SER A 27 -2.58 17.65 -5.87
CA SER A 27 -1.12 17.70 -5.98
C SER A 27 -0.42 17.94 -4.63
N ASN A 28 -1.18 18.14 -3.54
CA ASN A 28 -0.65 18.46 -2.23
C ASN A 28 -0.25 17.18 -1.45
N PRO A 29 1.03 16.98 -1.08
CA PRO A 29 1.48 15.78 -0.36
C PRO A 29 0.81 15.61 1.02
N TRP A 30 0.41 16.70 1.67
CA TRP A 30 -0.33 16.64 2.92
C TRP A 30 -1.69 15.96 2.78
N PHE A 31 -2.36 16.12 1.63
CA PHE A 31 -3.60 15.40 1.34
C PHE A 31 -3.39 13.89 1.45
N TYR A 32 -2.37 13.36 0.79
CA TYR A 32 -2.05 11.93 0.81
C TYR A 32 -1.59 11.45 2.19
N ALA A 33 -0.75 12.23 2.85
CA ALA A 33 -0.27 11.92 4.20
C ALA A 33 -1.44 11.82 5.19
N VAL A 34 -2.37 12.78 5.16
CA VAL A 34 -3.53 12.79 6.06
C VAL A 34 -4.50 11.66 5.74
N PHE A 35 -4.83 11.39 4.47
CA PHE A 35 -5.78 10.33 4.13
C PHE A 35 -5.21 8.94 4.41
N SER A 36 -3.93 8.69 4.14
CA SER A 36 -3.27 7.43 4.49
C SER A 36 -3.21 7.21 6.01
N ALA A 37 -2.87 8.25 6.78
CA ALA A 37 -2.85 8.20 8.24
C ALA A 37 -4.27 8.00 8.82
N LEU A 38 -5.27 8.72 8.30
CA LEU A 38 -6.67 8.58 8.76
C LEU A 38 -7.24 7.19 8.50
N ALA A 39 -6.86 6.54 7.40
CA ALA A 39 -7.29 5.18 7.10
C ALA A 39 -6.95 4.21 8.25
N LEU A 40 -5.72 4.29 8.77
CA LEU A 40 -5.26 3.47 9.89
C LEU A 40 -6.01 3.80 11.19
N VAL A 41 -6.16 5.09 11.50
CA VAL A 41 -6.85 5.54 12.73
C VAL A 41 -8.32 5.16 12.71
N VAL A 42 -9.01 5.40 11.59
CA VAL A 42 -10.43 5.08 11.43
C VAL A 42 -10.65 3.58 11.44
N GLY A 43 -9.83 2.81 10.72
CA GLY A 43 -9.91 1.36 10.70
C GLY A 43 -9.72 0.76 12.10
N ALA A 44 -8.66 1.18 12.80
CA ALA A 44 -8.41 0.75 14.18
C ALA A 44 -9.57 1.15 15.12
N ALA A 45 -10.09 2.38 15.03
CA ALA A 45 -11.22 2.81 15.83
C ALA A 45 -12.45 1.92 15.59
N VAL A 46 -12.79 1.68 14.33
CA VAL A 46 -13.91 0.79 13.97
C VAL A 46 -13.65 -0.64 14.50
N GLY A 47 -12.45 -1.17 14.37
CA GLY A 47 -12.09 -2.48 14.90
C GLY A 47 -12.22 -2.58 16.42
N ILE A 48 -11.73 -1.56 17.15
CA ILE A 48 -11.70 -1.54 18.63
C ILE A 48 -13.09 -1.37 19.25
N TRP A 49 -13.94 -0.49 18.69
CA TRP A 49 -15.20 -0.10 19.31
C TRP A 49 -16.44 -0.71 18.67
N VAL A 50 -16.41 -1.00 17.36
CA VAL A 50 -17.55 -1.57 16.62
C VAL A 50 -17.38 -3.06 16.38
N SER A 51 -16.14 -3.52 16.13
CA SER A 51 -15.79 -4.92 15.87
C SER A 51 -16.71 -5.58 14.82
N PRO A 52 -16.72 -5.10 13.56
CA PRO A 52 -17.59 -5.62 12.50
C PRO A 52 -17.35 -7.11 12.26
N GLN A 53 -18.31 -7.77 11.60
CA GLN A 53 -18.16 -9.17 11.23
C GLN A 53 -16.88 -9.39 10.40
N ARG A 54 -16.11 -10.42 10.73
CA ARG A 54 -14.85 -10.78 10.08
C ARG A 54 -14.94 -10.88 8.56
N ARG A 55 -16.06 -11.40 8.04
CA ARG A 55 -16.29 -11.53 6.60
C ARG A 55 -16.26 -10.20 5.85
N TRP A 56 -16.80 -9.13 6.45
CA TRP A 56 -16.77 -7.80 5.83
C TRP A 56 -15.37 -7.18 5.88
N GLN A 57 -14.65 -7.39 6.98
CA GLN A 57 -13.26 -6.97 7.10
C GLN A 57 -12.39 -7.67 6.04
N ALA A 58 -12.55 -8.98 5.88
CA ALA A 58 -11.85 -9.78 4.88
C ALA A 58 -12.21 -9.40 3.43
N ALA A 59 -13.49 -9.09 3.17
CA ALA A 59 -13.89 -8.62 1.85
C ALA A 59 -13.25 -7.28 1.49
N LEU A 60 -13.20 -6.31 2.42
CA LEU A 60 -12.51 -5.05 2.22
C LEU A 60 -11.00 -5.26 2.03
N LEU A 61 -10.39 -6.17 2.81
CA LEU A 61 -8.99 -6.52 2.67
C LEU A 61 -8.68 -7.08 1.28
N ALA A 62 -9.55 -7.96 0.77
CA ALA A 62 -9.41 -8.52 -0.58
C ALA A 62 -9.59 -7.46 -1.69
N VAL A 63 -10.51 -6.50 -1.52
CA VAL A 63 -10.62 -5.33 -2.42
C VAL A 63 -9.32 -4.55 -2.43
N GLY A 64 -8.78 -4.23 -1.25
CA GLY A 64 -7.50 -3.54 -1.11
C GLY A 64 -6.36 -4.30 -1.77
N GLY A 65 -6.27 -5.62 -1.54
CA GLY A 65 -5.26 -6.48 -2.17
C GLY A 65 -5.34 -6.45 -3.70
N GLY A 66 -6.54 -6.53 -4.27
CA GLY A 66 -6.74 -6.40 -5.72
C GLY A 66 -6.30 -5.05 -6.26
N SER A 67 -6.57 -3.98 -5.51
CA SER A 67 -6.12 -2.61 -5.83
C SER A 67 -4.60 -2.48 -5.77
N LEU A 68 -3.95 -3.07 -4.76
CA LEU A 68 -2.49 -3.06 -4.62
C LEU A 68 -1.79 -3.81 -5.75
N VAL A 69 -2.37 -4.91 -6.28
CA VAL A 69 -1.80 -5.61 -7.45
C VAL A 69 -1.67 -4.68 -8.65
N VAL A 70 -2.69 -3.87 -8.93
CA VAL A 70 -2.65 -2.87 -10.02
C VAL A 70 -1.59 -1.83 -9.74
N SER A 71 -1.60 -1.25 -8.54
CA SER A 71 -0.68 -0.17 -8.17
C SER A 71 0.79 -0.64 -8.21
N LEU A 72 1.10 -1.82 -7.66
CA LEU A 72 2.46 -2.34 -7.72
C LEU A 72 2.93 -2.61 -9.15
N ALA A 73 2.05 -3.12 -10.02
CA ALA A 73 2.41 -3.47 -11.38
C ALA A 73 2.62 -2.23 -12.26
N PHE A 74 1.66 -1.31 -12.24
CA PHE A 74 1.60 -0.18 -13.18
C PHE A 74 2.22 1.10 -12.63
N GLU A 75 2.18 1.34 -11.31
CA GLU A 75 2.68 2.58 -10.72
C GLU A 75 4.11 2.45 -10.16
N LEU A 76 4.54 1.24 -9.82
CA LEU A 76 5.86 1.03 -9.24
C LEU A 76 6.79 0.22 -10.16
N TYR A 77 6.39 -1.00 -10.54
CA TYR A 77 7.28 -1.91 -11.23
C TYR A 77 7.50 -1.53 -12.71
N ASP A 78 6.44 -1.27 -13.49
CA ASP A 78 6.58 -0.87 -14.89
C ASP A 78 7.39 0.42 -15.08
N PRO A 79 7.14 1.51 -14.32
CA PRO A 79 7.99 2.69 -14.36
C PRO A 79 9.45 2.42 -13.96
N ALA A 80 9.68 1.55 -12.96
CA ALA A 80 11.03 1.15 -12.58
C ALA A 80 11.75 0.41 -13.73
N VAL A 81 11.07 -0.51 -14.39
CA VAL A 81 11.61 -1.23 -15.58
C VAL A 81 11.99 -0.26 -16.68
N ARG A 82 11.17 0.77 -16.94
CA ARG A 82 11.44 1.78 -17.96
C ARG A 82 12.63 2.66 -17.59
N THR A 83 12.83 2.92 -16.31
CA THR A 83 13.89 3.83 -15.81
C THR A 83 15.24 3.13 -15.68
N ILE A 84 15.28 1.94 -15.05
CA ILE A 84 16.55 1.27 -14.71
C ILE A 84 16.77 -0.05 -15.47
N GLY A 85 15.85 -0.40 -16.37
CA GLY A 85 15.89 -1.63 -17.16
C GLY A 85 15.40 -2.86 -16.40
N LYS A 86 14.91 -3.86 -17.17
CA LYS A 86 14.19 -5.01 -16.62
C LYS A 86 15.00 -5.84 -15.62
N TRP A 87 16.29 -6.05 -15.86
CA TRP A 87 17.11 -6.91 -15.00
C TRP A 87 17.41 -6.25 -13.64
N ALA A 88 17.72 -4.94 -13.66
CA ALA A 88 17.96 -4.20 -12.43
C ALA A 88 16.67 -4.06 -11.62
N ALA A 89 15.56 -3.69 -12.27
CA ALA A 89 14.25 -3.59 -11.61
C ALA A 89 13.84 -4.93 -10.99
N SER A 90 14.00 -6.07 -11.71
CA SER A 90 13.70 -7.40 -11.16
C SER A 90 14.58 -7.74 -9.95
N GLY A 91 15.87 -7.37 -9.99
CA GLY A 91 16.78 -7.59 -8.87
C GLY A 91 16.35 -6.82 -7.61
N TYR A 92 16.06 -5.53 -7.73
CA TYR A 92 15.55 -4.73 -6.61
C TYR A 92 14.18 -5.17 -6.12
N PHE A 93 13.30 -5.59 -7.04
CA PHE A 93 12.00 -6.15 -6.70
C PHE A 93 12.13 -7.43 -5.85
N LEU A 94 12.95 -8.39 -6.30
CA LEU A 94 13.23 -9.61 -5.54
C LEU A 94 13.91 -9.31 -4.21
N PHE A 95 14.78 -8.31 -4.15
CA PHE A 95 15.37 -7.87 -2.89
C PHE A 95 14.30 -7.34 -1.92
N GLY A 96 13.30 -6.61 -2.41
CA GLY A 96 12.13 -6.19 -1.63
C GLY A 96 11.34 -7.39 -1.09
N VAL A 97 11.01 -8.35 -1.97
CA VAL A 97 10.28 -9.57 -1.58
C VAL A 97 11.03 -10.34 -0.48
N VAL A 98 12.33 -10.56 -0.65
CA VAL A 98 13.15 -11.31 0.33
C VAL A 98 13.27 -10.56 1.66
N THR A 99 13.43 -9.24 1.60
CA THR A 99 13.56 -8.41 2.81
C THR A 99 12.27 -8.42 3.61
N PHE A 100 11.14 -8.12 2.99
CA PHE A 100 9.86 -8.01 3.70
C PHE A 100 9.27 -9.38 4.02
N GLY A 101 9.30 -10.35 3.12
CA GLY A 101 8.90 -11.71 3.45
C GLY A 101 9.77 -12.33 4.55
N GLY A 102 11.07 -11.98 4.61
CA GLY A 102 11.95 -12.38 5.71
C GLY A 102 11.61 -11.70 7.03
N LEU A 103 11.24 -10.41 7.00
CA LEU A 103 10.79 -9.66 8.18
C LEU A 103 9.46 -10.21 8.71
N ASP A 104 8.49 -10.51 7.84
CA ASP A 104 7.21 -11.10 8.23
C ASP A 104 7.41 -12.45 8.92
N ILE A 105 8.24 -13.33 8.34
CA ILE A 105 8.58 -14.61 8.98
C ILE A 105 9.25 -14.40 10.35
N LEU A 106 10.08 -13.38 10.48
CA LEU A 106 10.73 -13.06 11.75
C LEU A 106 9.72 -12.55 12.78
N ILE A 107 8.85 -11.62 12.38
CA ILE A 107 7.77 -11.07 13.21
C ILE A 107 6.85 -12.20 13.69
N ASP A 108 6.41 -13.07 12.78
CA ASP A 108 5.57 -14.21 13.10
C ASP A 108 6.23 -15.16 14.12
N ARG A 109 7.51 -15.46 13.94
CA ARG A 109 8.24 -16.31 14.88
C ARG A 109 8.36 -15.68 16.27
N LEU A 110 8.57 -14.36 16.35
CA LEU A 110 8.65 -13.65 17.61
C LEU A 110 7.29 -13.50 18.30
N ALA A 111 6.20 -13.37 17.50
CA ALA A 111 4.83 -13.24 17.99
C ALA A 111 4.15 -14.60 18.26
N SER A 112 4.67 -15.72 17.72
CA SER A 112 4.01 -17.04 17.82
C SER A 112 4.09 -17.71 19.18
N ASP A 113 4.98 -17.26 20.06
CA ASP A 113 5.17 -17.89 21.39
C ASP A 113 4.02 -17.61 22.37
N ARG A 114 3.14 -16.64 22.08
CA ARG A 114 1.97 -16.33 22.90
C ARG A 114 0.78 -15.90 22.06
N SER A 115 -0.38 -16.53 22.27
CA SER A 115 -1.65 -16.18 21.59
C SER A 115 -2.06 -14.70 21.80
N GLU A 116 -1.58 -14.07 22.85
CA GLU A 116 -1.82 -12.65 23.16
C GLU A 116 -0.99 -11.71 22.27
N GLU A 117 0.09 -12.19 21.66
CA GLU A 117 1.03 -11.36 20.88
C GLU A 117 0.68 -11.27 19.39
N ARG A 118 -0.29 -12.08 18.89
CA ARG A 118 -0.70 -12.04 17.47
C ARG A 118 -1.17 -10.67 17.00
N GLY A 119 -1.89 -9.93 17.84
CA GLY A 119 -2.34 -8.59 17.48
C GLY A 119 -1.18 -7.60 17.33
N TRP A 120 -0.14 -7.73 18.17
CA TRP A 120 1.07 -6.92 18.10
C TRP A 120 1.95 -7.30 16.88
N GLY A 121 1.99 -8.59 16.51
CA GLY A 121 2.66 -9.05 15.30
C GLY A 121 2.08 -8.38 14.05
N LEU A 122 0.75 -8.47 13.87
CA LEU A 122 0.04 -7.80 12.78
C LEU A 122 0.26 -6.27 12.78
N TRP A 123 0.22 -5.62 13.96
CA TRP A 123 0.51 -4.20 14.05
C TRP A 123 1.94 -3.86 13.61
N ALA A 124 2.93 -4.66 14.03
CA ALA A 124 4.33 -4.47 13.67
C ALA A 124 4.55 -4.66 12.17
N SER A 125 3.96 -5.70 11.58
CA SER A 125 4.03 -5.97 10.13
C SER A 125 3.44 -4.80 9.33
N VAL A 126 2.20 -4.41 9.58
CA VAL A 126 1.55 -3.27 8.91
C VAL A 126 2.34 -1.96 9.08
N THR A 127 2.97 -1.75 10.24
CA THR A 127 3.80 -0.56 10.46
C THR A 127 5.07 -0.61 9.62
N THR A 128 5.69 -1.78 9.51
CA THR A 128 6.92 -2.00 8.76
C THR A 128 6.68 -1.87 7.26
N ASP A 129 5.63 -2.51 6.74
CA ASP A 129 5.25 -2.47 5.32
C ASP A 129 4.74 -1.08 4.91
N GLY A 130 4.05 -0.40 5.80
CA GLY A 130 3.49 0.92 5.53
C GLY A 130 4.55 1.98 5.21
N VAL A 131 5.78 1.85 5.68
CA VAL A 131 6.84 2.84 5.41
C VAL A 131 7.23 2.86 3.93
N PRO A 132 7.72 1.76 3.31
CA PRO A 132 8.11 1.78 1.90
C PRO A 132 6.94 2.04 0.95
N GLU A 133 5.75 1.54 1.26
CA GLU A 133 4.54 1.78 0.46
C GLU A 133 4.20 3.28 0.39
N ASN A 134 4.17 3.94 1.53
CA ASN A 134 3.82 5.35 1.61
C ASN A 134 4.94 6.27 1.11
N MET A 135 6.20 5.88 1.28
CA MET A 135 7.32 6.58 0.61
C MET A 135 7.23 6.47 -0.91
N ALA A 136 6.91 5.29 -1.44
CA ALA A 136 6.71 5.09 -2.87
C ALA A 136 5.55 5.95 -3.39
N MET A 137 4.39 5.96 -2.71
CA MET A 137 3.26 6.82 -3.04
C MET A 137 3.65 8.31 -3.05
N GLY A 138 4.35 8.78 -2.02
CA GLY A 138 4.85 10.16 -1.97
C GLY A 138 5.73 10.53 -3.17
N SER A 139 6.56 9.59 -3.64
CA SER A 139 7.41 9.81 -4.82
C SER A 139 6.63 9.92 -6.14
N LEU A 140 5.45 9.30 -6.23
CA LEU A 140 4.60 9.34 -7.43
C LEU A 140 3.99 10.73 -7.65
N LEU A 141 3.74 11.48 -6.57
CA LEU A 141 3.15 12.83 -6.66
C LEU A 141 3.97 13.79 -7.53
N VAL A 142 5.27 13.55 -7.66
CA VAL A 142 6.13 14.32 -8.53
C VAL A 142 6.13 13.70 -9.93
N GLY A 143 5.10 14.01 -10.71
CA GLY A 143 5.02 13.63 -12.13
C GLY A 143 3.89 12.65 -12.50
N ASN A 144 3.25 11.98 -11.53
CA ASN A 144 2.15 11.06 -11.78
C ASN A 144 1.06 11.15 -10.69
N VAL A 145 0.32 12.26 -10.68
CA VAL A 145 -0.75 12.49 -9.68
C VAL A 145 -1.88 11.46 -9.81
N SER A 146 -2.24 11.03 -11.02
CA SER A 146 -3.28 10.01 -11.20
C SER A 146 -2.86 8.65 -10.62
N GLY A 147 -1.62 8.21 -10.88
CA GLY A 147 -1.09 6.99 -10.28
C GLY A 147 -0.98 7.09 -8.76
N ALA A 148 -0.61 8.26 -8.23
CA ALA A 148 -0.60 8.49 -6.78
C ALA A 148 -2.01 8.39 -6.18
N LEU A 149 -3.07 8.87 -6.87
CA LEU A 149 -4.46 8.72 -6.43
C LEU A 149 -4.94 7.26 -6.45
N ALA A 150 -4.65 6.53 -7.53
CA ALA A 150 -4.96 5.11 -7.64
C ALA A 150 -4.28 4.32 -6.51
N PHE A 151 -3.01 4.63 -6.22
CA PHE A 151 -2.28 4.01 -5.14
C PHE A 151 -2.79 4.43 -3.74
N LEU A 152 -3.15 5.69 -3.55
CA LEU A 152 -3.80 6.15 -2.31
C LEU A 152 -5.11 5.39 -2.06
N PHE A 153 -5.94 5.20 -3.08
CA PHE A 153 -7.17 4.41 -2.96
C PHE A 153 -6.86 2.99 -2.47
N ALA A 154 -5.89 2.32 -3.11
CA ALA A 154 -5.47 0.99 -2.70
C ALA A 154 -5.02 0.95 -1.23
N LEU A 155 -4.14 1.87 -0.82
CA LEU A 155 -3.63 1.96 0.56
C LEU A 155 -4.74 2.30 1.57
N VAL A 156 -5.65 3.22 1.25
CA VAL A 156 -6.76 3.57 2.15
C VAL A 156 -7.63 2.35 2.44
N VAL A 157 -8.00 1.59 1.41
CA VAL A 157 -8.83 0.39 1.58
C VAL A 157 -8.08 -0.70 2.36
N THR A 158 -6.82 -0.96 2.01
CA THR A 158 -6.00 -1.99 2.67
C THR A 158 -5.71 -1.63 4.12
N ASN A 159 -5.18 -0.44 4.36
CA ASN A 159 -4.81 0.04 5.69
C ASN A 159 -6.03 0.11 6.64
N THR A 160 -7.20 0.54 6.13
CA THR A 160 -8.44 0.53 6.93
C THR A 160 -8.81 -0.90 7.33
N SER A 161 -8.70 -1.86 6.41
CA SER A 161 -9.05 -3.26 6.69
C SER A 161 -8.07 -3.92 7.64
N GLN A 162 -6.76 -3.77 7.42
CA GLN A 162 -5.71 -4.33 8.27
C GLN A 162 -5.77 -3.75 9.69
N SER A 163 -5.86 -2.42 9.83
CA SER A 163 -5.96 -1.78 11.14
C SER A 163 -7.26 -2.13 11.87
N MET A 164 -8.35 -2.35 11.14
CA MET A 164 -9.63 -2.80 11.70
C MET A 164 -9.52 -4.24 12.23
N MET A 165 -8.94 -5.16 11.45
CA MET A 165 -8.74 -6.57 11.86
C MET A 165 -7.80 -6.68 13.04
N SER A 166 -6.63 -6.04 12.97
CA SER A 166 -5.65 -6.02 14.05
C SER A 166 -6.19 -5.30 15.29
N GLY A 167 -6.84 -4.15 15.14
CA GLY A 167 -7.48 -3.43 16.23
C GLY A 167 -8.52 -4.26 16.98
N THR A 168 -9.35 -5.03 16.23
CA THR A 168 -10.30 -5.98 16.82
C THR A 168 -9.58 -7.06 17.63
N ASN A 169 -8.49 -7.63 17.12
CA ASN A 169 -7.72 -8.68 17.78
C ASN A 169 -7.01 -8.15 19.03
N MET A 170 -6.35 -7.01 18.94
CA MET A 170 -5.63 -6.39 20.06
C MET A 170 -6.57 -5.99 21.21
N ALA A 171 -7.75 -5.43 20.89
CA ALA A 171 -8.72 -4.97 21.89
C ALA A 171 -9.37 -6.10 22.70
N GLN A 172 -9.23 -7.36 22.28
CA GLN A 172 -9.69 -8.53 23.05
C GLN A 172 -8.79 -8.82 24.26
N ASN A 173 -7.48 -8.56 24.14
CA ASN A 173 -6.48 -8.92 25.14
C ASN A 173 -5.77 -7.69 25.75
N HIS A 174 -5.95 -6.52 25.20
CA HIS A 174 -5.26 -5.30 25.62
C HIS A 174 -6.22 -4.14 25.85
N ASP A 175 -5.76 -3.14 26.59
CA ASP A 175 -6.50 -1.90 26.80
C ASP A 175 -6.76 -1.17 25.46
N ARG A 176 -8.01 -0.73 25.28
CA ARG A 176 -8.46 -0.09 24.02
C ARG A 176 -7.71 1.19 23.70
N TRP A 177 -7.34 1.97 24.72
CA TRP A 177 -6.62 3.22 24.50
C TRP A 177 -5.16 2.99 24.17
N ARG A 178 -4.54 1.96 24.75
CA ARG A 178 -3.18 1.53 24.35
C ARG A 178 -3.16 1.04 22.92
N THR A 179 -4.13 0.23 22.52
CA THR A 179 -4.29 -0.22 21.14
C THR A 179 -4.46 0.97 20.18
N MET A 180 -5.33 1.92 20.53
CA MET A 180 -5.53 3.11 19.73
C MET A 180 -4.27 3.98 19.66
N GLY A 181 -3.52 4.09 20.75
CA GLY A 181 -2.24 4.80 20.81
C GLY A 181 -1.20 4.20 19.86
N ALA A 182 -1.10 2.86 19.79
CA ALA A 182 -0.20 2.18 18.86
C ALA A 182 -0.56 2.51 17.40
N TRP A 183 -1.84 2.47 17.02
CA TRP A 183 -2.28 2.83 15.68
C TRP A 183 -2.11 4.31 15.35
N ALA A 184 -2.23 5.20 16.34
CA ALA A 184 -1.92 6.61 16.16
C ALA A 184 -0.44 6.84 15.87
N VAL A 185 0.48 6.09 16.52
CA VAL A 185 1.91 6.13 16.21
C VAL A 185 2.17 5.66 14.78
N THR A 186 1.60 4.51 14.37
CA THR A 186 1.70 4.02 12.99
C THR A 186 1.20 5.06 11.99
N ALA A 187 0.06 5.69 12.26
CA ALA A 187 -0.49 6.73 11.40
C ALA A 187 0.47 7.92 11.21
N VAL A 188 1.15 8.35 12.29
CA VAL A 188 2.18 9.40 12.20
C VAL A 188 3.37 8.93 11.38
N VAL A 189 3.86 7.70 11.59
CA VAL A 189 4.98 7.12 10.84
C VAL A 189 4.65 7.04 9.36
N VAL A 190 3.48 6.51 9.00
CA VAL A 190 3.01 6.37 7.62
C VAL A 190 2.81 7.73 6.95
N GLY A 191 2.16 8.68 7.63
CA GLY A 191 2.02 10.05 7.12
C GLY A 191 3.36 10.74 6.89
N ALA A 192 4.32 10.57 7.81
CA ALA A 192 5.68 11.07 7.63
C ALA A 192 6.39 10.39 6.44
N ALA A 193 6.18 9.09 6.21
CA ALA A 193 6.74 8.35 5.09
C ALA A 193 6.28 8.93 3.73
N VAL A 194 5.00 9.33 3.59
CA VAL A 194 4.50 10.03 2.39
C VAL A 194 5.29 11.31 2.14
N LEU A 195 5.45 12.14 3.17
CA LEU A 195 6.15 13.42 3.06
C LEU A 195 7.64 13.22 2.74
N LEU A 196 8.28 12.23 3.37
CA LEU A 196 9.67 11.87 3.07
C LEU A 196 9.81 11.38 1.63
N GLY A 197 8.88 10.55 1.15
CA GLY A 197 8.85 10.11 -0.25
C GLY A 197 8.73 11.28 -1.24
N TYR A 198 7.88 12.25 -0.93
CA TYR A 198 7.67 13.44 -1.76
C TYR A 198 8.89 14.37 -1.79
N TRP A 199 9.59 14.56 -0.66
CA TRP A 199 10.68 15.54 -0.59
C TRP A 199 12.06 14.96 -0.84
N LEU A 200 12.31 13.71 -0.43
CA LEU A 200 13.65 13.11 -0.49
C LEU A 200 13.93 12.33 -1.78
N LEU A 201 12.91 11.73 -2.39
CA LEU A 201 13.14 10.89 -3.56
C LEU A 201 13.34 11.68 -4.86
N PRO A 202 12.58 12.74 -5.17
CA PRO A 202 12.70 13.44 -6.45
C PRO A 202 14.07 14.04 -6.74
N PRO A 203 14.84 14.56 -5.76
CA PRO A 203 16.20 15.07 -6.01
C PRO A 203 17.24 13.96 -6.24
N LEU A 204 16.90 12.68 -6.01
CA LEU A 204 17.81 11.57 -6.26
C LEU A 204 17.95 11.28 -7.76
N PRO A 205 19.09 10.74 -8.20
CA PRO A 205 19.21 10.22 -9.56
C PRO A 205 18.12 9.21 -9.88
N GLU A 206 17.63 9.20 -11.11
CA GLU A 206 16.54 8.31 -11.58
C GLU A 206 16.79 6.82 -11.26
N LEU A 207 18.06 6.41 -11.29
CA LEU A 207 18.47 5.05 -10.89
C LEU A 207 17.98 4.69 -9.49
N TRP A 208 18.16 5.57 -8.51
CA TRP A 208 17.75 5.31 -7.13
C TRP A 208 16.26 5.36 -6.95
N VAL A 209 15.58 6.27 -7.63
CA VAL A 209 14.11 6.35 -7.60
C VAL A 209 13.51 5.09 -8.19
N GLY A 210 14.01 4.60 -9.33
CA GLY A 210 13.59 3.35 -9.94
C GLY A 210 13.88 2.14 -9.05
N ALA A 211 15.05 2.09 -8.40
CA ALA A 211 15.42 1.02 -7.48
C ALA A 211 14.49 0.98 -6.25
N ILE A 212 14.18 2.14 -5.63
CA ILE A 212 13.29 2.25 -4.48
C ILE A 212 11.85 1.84 -4.85
N ARG A 213 11.35 2.28 -6.00
CA ARG A 213 10.02 1.88 -6.49
C ARG A 213 9.93 0.38 -6.75
N ALA A 214 10.93 -0.21 -7.40
CA ALA A 214 10.97 -1.67 -7.61
C ALA A 214 11.02 -2.42 -6.28
N PHE A 215 11.85 -1.98 -5.34
CA PHE A 215 11.95 -2.55 -4.00
C PHE A 215 10.62 -2.48 -3.24
N ALA A 216 9.95 -1.32 -3.25
CA ALA A 216 8.64 -1.14 -2.62
C ALA A 216 7.56 -2.04 -3.27
N GLY A 217 7.58 -2.18 -4.61
CA GLY A 217 6.71 -3.14 -5.30
C GLY A 217 6.92 -4.57 -4.84
N GLY A 218 8.19 -4.96 -4.59
CA GLY A 218 8.53 -6.26 -4.03
C GLY A 218 8.03 -6.45 -2.59
N ALA A 219 8.14 -5.42 -1.75
CA ALA A 219 7.60 -5.41 -0.39
C ALA A 219 6.08 -5.62 -0.40
N ILE A 220 5.35 -4.88 -1.25
CA ILE A 220 3.90 -5.04 -1.42
C ILE A 220 3.54 -6.45 -1.85
N LEU A 221 4.29 -7.05 -2.77
CA LEU A 221 4.02 -8.43 -3.20
C LEU A 221 4.22 -9.43 -2.05
N ALA A 222 5.24 -9.22 -1.20
CA ALA A 222 5.46 -10.05 -0.02
C ALA A 222 4.28 -9.96 0.96
N SER A 223 3.82 -8.74 1.28
CA SER A 223 2.67 -8.50 2.15
C SER A 223 1.36 -9.08 1.56
N LEU A 224 1.12 -8.93 0.25
CA LEU A 224 -0.02 -9.53 -0.44
C LEU A 224 -0.05 -11.05 -0.28
N ALA A 225 1.10 -11.71 -0.47
CA ALA A 225 1.21 -13.16 -0.44
C ALA A 225 1.29 -13.73 0.99
N GLY A 226 1.94 -13.02 1.91
CA GLY A 226 2.19 -13.46 3.28
C GLY A 226 1.04 -13.18 4.24
N GLU A 227 0.33 -12.06 4.08
CA GLU A 227 -0.69 -11.60 5.01
C GLU A 227 -2.05 -11.35 4.34
N ILE A 228 -2.11 -10.43 3.37
CA ILE A 228 -3.38 -9.87 2.88
C ILE A 228 -4.30 -10.95 2.32
N TYR A 229 -3.83 -11.76 1.39
CA TYR A 229 -4.64 -12.82 0.80
C TYR A 229 -4.85 -14.02 1.72
N PRO A 230 -3.86 -14.51 2.49
CA PRO A 230 -4.09 -15.56 3.49
C PRO A 230 -5.14 -15.17 4.51
N ASP A 231 -5.06 -13.97 5.10
CA ASP A 231 -6.00 -13.50 6.11
C ASP A 231 -7.41 -13.32 5.54
N ALA A 232 -7.51 -12.71 4.35
CA ALA A 232 -8.78 -12.56 3.68
C ALA A 232 -9.43 -13.92 3.37
N TYR A 233 -8.64 -14.90 2.92
CA TYR A 233 -9.14 -16.23 2.60
C TYR A 233 -9.59 -17.02 3.83
N GLN A 234 -8.84 -16.95 4.92
CA GLN A 234 -9.18 -17.62 6.17
C GLN A 234 -10.55 -17.16 6.72
N GLU A 235 -10.86 -15.87 6.61
CA GLU A 235 -12.07 -15.29 7.19
C GLU A 235 -13.30 -15.30 6.25
N ALA A 236 -13.11 -15.21 4.93
CA ALA A 236 -14.19 -15.13 3.96
C ALA A 236 -14.22 -16.25 2.90
N GLY A 237 -13.18 -17.11 2.86
CA GLY A 237 -13.11 -18.23 1.92
C GLY A 237 -13.09 -17.77 0.46
N PRO A 238 -13.68 -18.57 -0.48
CA PRO A 238 -13.62 -18.29 -1.92
C PRO A 238 -14.28 -16.98 -2.36
N TYR A 239 -15.11 -16.37 -1.51
CA TYR A 239 -15.78 -15.09 -1.85
C TYR A 239 -14.81 -13.93 -2.06
N ILE A 240 -13.57 -14.04 -1.55
CA ILE A 240 -12.54 -13.02 -1.77
C ILE A 240 -12.18 -12.85 -3.24
N THR A 241 -12.38 -13.87 -4.10
CA THR A 241 -12.05 -13.76 -5.54
C THR A 241 -12.81 -12.64 -6.22
N LEU A 242 -14.11 -12.50 -5.92
CA LEU A 242 -14.93 -11.41 -6.46
C LEU A 242 -14.51 -10.06 -5.87
N ALA A 243 -14.23 -10.00 -4.58
CA ALA A 243 -13.78 -8.77 -3.91
C ALA A 243 -12.44 -8.30 -4.48
N THR A 244 -11.47 -9.22 -4.66
CA THR A 244 -10.19 -8.93 -5.31
C THR A 244 -10.38 -8.39 -6.73
N ALA A 245 -11.26 -9.03 -7.53
CA ALA A 245 -11.54 -8.56 -8.89
C ALA A 245 -12.17 -7.16 -8.92
N VAL A 246 -13.06 -6.85 -7.96
CA VAL A 246 -13.64 -5.50 -7.83
C VAL A 246 -12.55 -4.47 -7.51
N GLY A 247 -11.65 -4.77 -6.59
CA GLY A 247 -10.53 -3.89 -6.26
C GLY A 247 -9.60 -3.67 -7.43
N PHE A 248 -9.23 -4.75 -8.12
CA PHE A 248 -8.39 -4.70 -9.32
C PHE A 248 -9.02 -3.80 -10.40
N LEU A 249 -10.26 -4.08 -10.79
CA LEU A 249 -10.94 -3.32 -11.82
C LEU A 249 -11.22 -1.88 -11.40
N GLY A 250 -11.61 -1.65 -10.15
CA GLY A 250 -11.86 -0.31 -9.62
C GLY A 250 -10.62 0.58 -9.72
N THR A 251 -9.45 0.06 -9.35
CA THR A 251 -8.18 0.81 -9.41
C THR A 251 -7.67 0.95 -10.85
N PHE A 252 -7.84 -0.09 -11.67
CA PHE A 252 -7.40 -0.03 -13.07
C PHE A 252 -8.19 0.98 -13.92
N LEU A 253 -9.42 1.28 -13.54
CA LEU A 253 -10.29 2.23 -14.23
C LEU A 253 -10.15 3.68 -13.71
N LEU A 254 -9.39 3.91 -12.63
CA LEU A 254 -9.08 5.25 -12.10
C LEU A 254 -7.91 5.88 -12.87
#